data_df5258893bc3650f5ffebd1c8c20df20
#
_entry.id   df5258893bc3650f5ffebd1c8c20df20
#
_cell.length_a   1.000
_cell.length_b   1.000
_cell.length_c   1.000
_cell.angle_alpha   90.00
_cell.angle_beta   90.00
_cell.angle_gamma   90.00
#
_symmetry.space_group_name_H-M   'P 1'
#
loop_
_entity.id
_entity.type
_entity.pdbx_description
1 polymer ?
#
loop_
_entity_poly.entity_id
_entity_poly.type
_entity_poly.pdbx_seq_one_letter_code
_entity_poly.pdbx_strand_id
1 'polypeptide(L)'
;MKTPSDIRLSKDKKQLTIIFDEIEYPMSSEFLRVYSPSAEVQGHGRGQEVLQLNKQNVEIEKIQPTGNYAIAIHYSDSHSTGIYSWNYLYHLVINHDQLWSDYCQ
;
A
#
# COMPACT_ATOMS: atom_id res chain seq x y z
N MET A 1 -14.44 -6.16 -11.23
CA MET A 1 -13.38 -5.86 -10.27
C MET A 1 -12.21 -6.81 -10.48
N LYS A 2 -10.99 -6.27 -10.54
CA LYS A 2 -9.83 -7.11 -10.72
C LYS A 2 -9.36 -7.63 -9.36
N THR A 3 -9.16 -8.93 -9.25
CA THR A 3 -8.74 -9.57 -8.02
C THR A 3 -7.33 -10.13 -8.20
N PRO A 4 -6.41 -9.89 -7.27
CA PRO A 4 -5.08 -10.47 -7.39
C PRO A 4 -5.12 -11.99 -7.30
N SER A 5 -4.24 -12.65 -8.04
CA SER A 5 -4.15 -14.10 -7.99
C SER A 5 -3.23 -14.57 -6.86
N ASP A 6 -2.34 -13.70 -6.38
CA ASP A 6 -1.46 -14.02 -5.27
C ASP A 6 -0.88 -12.74 -4.68
N ILE A 7 -0.41 -12.82 -3.44
CA ILE A 7 0.22 -11.72 -2.72
C ILE A 7 1.37 -12.32 -1.93
N ARG A 8 2.58 -11.75 -2.10
CA ARG A 8 3.78 -12.28 -1.43
C ARG A 8 4.51 -11.19 -0.68
N LEU A 9 4.81 -11.46 0.58
CA LEU A 9 5.59 -10.56 1.43
C LEU A 9 7.05 -11.04 1.45
N SER A 10 7.99 -10.11 1.24
CA SER A 10 9.42 -10.43 1.27
C SER A 10 9.87 -10.80 2.69
N LYS A 11 11.03 -11.45 2.78
CA LYS A 11 11.58 -11.86 4.08
C LYS A 11 11.92 -10.67 4.96
N ASP A 12 12.38 -9.57 4.38
CA ASP A 12 12.72 -8.37 5.14
C ASP A 12 11.49 -7.53 5.46
N LYS A 13 10.31 -7.94 4.97
CA LYS A 13 9.02 -7.29 5.22
C LYS A 13 8.95 -5.86 4.69
N LYS A 14 9.79 -5.55 3.72
CA LYS A 14 9.83 -4.22 3.12
C LYS A 14 9.31 -4.17 1.69
N GLN A 15 8.86 -5.31 1.17
CA GLN A 15 8.30 -5.37 -0.17
C GLN A 15 7.14 -6.32 -0.22
N LEU A 16 6.05 -5.86 -0.81
CA LEU A 16 4.86 -6.66 -1.04
C LEU A 16 4.66 -6.77 -2.55
N THR A 17 4.63 -8.00 -3.05
CA THR A 17 4.39 -8.26 -4.47
C THR A 17 2.95 -8.67 -4.65
N ILE A 18 2.22 -7.92 -5.46
CA ILE A 18 0.83 -8.22 -5.80
C ILE A 18 0.84 -8.79 -7.21
N ILE A 19 0.18 -9.92 -7.42
CA ILE A 19 0.15 -10.58 -8.73
C ILE A 19 -1.25 -10.45 -9.31
N PHE A 20 -1.35 -9.75 -10.46
CA PHE A 20 -2.58 -9.60 -11.23
C PHE A 20 -2.33 -10.19 -12.62
N ASP A 21 -3.20 -11.08 -13.06
CA ASP A 21 -3.11 -11.67 -14.42
C ASP A 21 -1.72 -12.24 -14.70
N GLU A 22 -1.15 -12.92 -13.70
CA GLU A 22 0.16 -13.58 -13.79
C GLU A 22 1.34 -12.60 -13.89
N ILE A 23 1.09 -11.30 -13.75
CA ILE A 23 2.14 -10.31 -13.74
C ILE A 23 2.43 -9.89 -12.31
N GLU A 24 3.70 -9.90 -11.92
CA GLU A 24 4.14 -9.52 -10.57
C GLU A 24 4.40 -8.02 -10.51
N TYR A 25 3.81 -7.37 -9.49
CA TYR A 25 3.97 -5.94 -9.27
C TYR A 25 4.54 -5.73 -7.86
N PRO A 26 5.88 -5.64 -7.74
CA PRO A 26 6.49 -5.39 -6.42
C PRO A 26 6.28 -3.94 -6.00
N MET A 27 5.87 -3.75 -4.75
CA MET A 27 5.69 -2.42 -4.17
C MET A 27 6.37 -2.39 -2.82
N SER A 28 7.11 -1.30 -2.54
CA SER A 28 7.80 -1.17 -1.27
C SER A 28 6.82 -0.90 -0.14
N SER A 29 7.21 -1.28 1.08
CA SER A 29 6.42 -0.95 2.27
C SER A 29 6.30 0.57 2.43
N GLU A 30 7.35 1.30 2.10
CA GLU A 30 7.33 2.76 2.12
C GLU A 30 6.24 3.32 1.21
N PHE A 31 6.19 2.85 -0.03
CA PHE A 31 5.19 3.29 -1.00
C PHE A 31 3.77 3.02 -0.49
N LEU A 32 3.52 1.79 -0.04
CA LEU A 32 2.20 1.41 0.46
C LEU A 32 1.81 2.19 1.70
N ARG A 33 2.77 2.46 2.59
CA ARG A 33 2.52 3.22 3.80
C ARG A 33 2.17 4.68 3.50
N VAL A 34 2.90 5.29 2.57
CA VAL A 34 2.66 6.68 2.18
C VAL A 34 1.29 6.84 1.52
N TYR A 35 0.88 5.87 0.73
CA TYR A 35 -0.40 5.92 0.03
C TYR A 35 -1.49 5.09 0.72
N SER A 36 -1.34 4.89 2.04
CA SER A 36 -2.37 4.20 2.82
C SER A 36 -3.71 4.91 2.69
N PRO A 37 -4.80 4.16 2.52
CA PRO A 37 -6.13 4.77 2.40
C PRO A 37 -6.75 5.19 3.72
N SER A 38 -5.99 5.15 4.83
CA SER A 38 -6.54 5.53 6.13
C SER A 38 -6.76 7.05 6.20
N ALA A 39 -7.68 7.47 7.08
CA ALA A 39 -8.03 8.88 7.22
C ALA A 39 -6.84 9.73 7.67
N GLU A 40 -5.94 9.16 8.45
CA GLU A 40 -4.79 9.94 8.93
C GLU A 40 -3.77 10.24 7.83
N VAL A 41 -3.83 9.52 6.71
CA VAL A 41 -2.98 9.80 5.56
C VAL A 41 -3.71 10.66 4.55
N GLN A 42 -4.99 10.33 4.28
CA GLN A 42 -5.77 11.00 3.23
C GLN A 42 -6.13 12.44 3.57
N GLY A 43 -6.27 12.75 4.85
CA GLY A 43 -6.73 14.06 5.25
C GLY A 43 -8.21 14.22 5.00
N HIS A 44 -8.67 15.47 5.01
CA HIS A 44 -10.09 15.76 4.94
C HIS A 44 -10.44 16.66 3.77
N GLY A 45 -9.75 16.52 2.69
CA GLY A 45 -10.05 17.29 1.53
C GLY A 45 -8.84 17.46 0.67
N ARG A 46 -9.09 18.04 -0.48
CA ARG A 46 -8.03 18.22 -1.45
C ARG A 46 -6.97 19.17 -0.91
N GLY A 47 -5.73 18.76 -1.02
CA GLY A 47 -4.62 19.56 -0.52
C GLY A 47 -4.41 19.46 0.97
N GLN A 48 -5.15 18.57 1.63
CA GLN A 48 -5.06 18.41 3.09
C GLN A 48 -4.49 17.06 3.48
N GLU A 49 -3.93 16.35 2.52
CA GLU A 49 -3.28 15.07 2.78
C GLU A 49 -2.09 15.30 3.72
N VAL A 50 -2.01 14.45 4.73
CA VAL A 50 -0.92 14.53 5.69
C VAL A 50 0.35 14.01 5.02
N LEU A 51 1.40 14.85 5.03
CA LEU A 51 2.69 14.44 4.47
C LEU A 51 3.33 13.39 5.38
N GLN A 52 3.61 12.24 4.80
CA GLN A 52 4.23 11.13 5.54
C GLN A 52 5.72 11.16 5.34
N LEU A 53 6.46 11.55 6.39
CA LEU A 53 7.91 11.65 6.34
C LEU A 53 8.54 10.49 7.11
N ASN A 54 9.77 10.15 6.74
CA ASN A 54 10.57 9.16 7.46
C ASN A 54 9.94 7.77 7.46
N LYS A 55 9.33 7.39 6.32
CA LYS A 55 8.71 6.08 6.19
C LYS A 55 9.57 5.06 5.46
N GLN A 56 10.80 5.44 5.08
CA GLN A 56 11.67 4.56 4.30
C GLN A 56 12.09 3.30 5.02
N ASN A 57 12.02 3.29 6.35
CA ASN A 57 12.39 2.10 7.13
C ASN A 57 11.20 1.35 7.70
N VAL A 58 9.99 1.72 7.30
CA VAL A 58 8.79 1.05 7.80
C VAL A 58 8.72 -0.37 7.21
N GLU A 59 8.27 -1.32 8.05
CA GLU A 59 8.07 -2.70 7.62
C GLU A 59 6.61 -3.08 7.72
N ILE A 60 6.21 -4.08 6.95
CA ILE A 60 4.88 -4.64 7.03
C ILE A 60 4.92 -5.76 8.05
N GLU A 61 4.22 -5.59 9.18
CA GLU A 61 4.23 -6.60 10.24
C GLU A 61 3.24 -7.72 9.96
N LYS A 62 2.11 -7.40 9.36
CA LYS A 62 1.04 -8.37 9.20
C LYS A 62 0.12 -7.96 8.06
N ILE A 63 -0.40 -8.96 7.36
CA ILE A 63 -1.39 -8.78 6.30
C ILE A 63 -2.55 -9.72 6.61
N GLN A 64 -3.78 -9.18 6.60
CA GLN A 64 -4.98 -9.96 6.88
C GLN A 64 -6.01 -9.74 5.78
N PRO A 65 -6.65 -10.80 5.32
CA PRO A 65 -7.77 -10.65 4.39
C PRO A 65 -8.92 -9.90 5.05
N THR A 66 -9.58 -9.03 4.31
CA THR A 66 -10.75 -8.32 4.79
C THR A 66 -11.89 -8.63 3.81
N GLY A 67 -12.79 -9.50 4.23
CA GLY A 67 -13.80 -10.04 3.33
C GLY A 67 -13.10 -10.70 2.14
N ASN A 68 -13.70 -10.60 0.97
CA ASN A 68 -13.09 -11.11 -0.26
C ASN A 68 -12.75 -9.97 -1.23
N TYR A 69 -12.61 -8.75 -0.71
CA TYR A 69 -12.44 -7.56 -1.55
C TYR A 69 -11.24 -6.68 -1.16
N ALA A 70 -10.53 -7.03 -0.10
CA ALA A 70 -9.48 -6.16 0.43
C ALA A 70 -8.49 -6.92 1.30
N ILE A 71 -7.36 -6.27 1.60
CA ILE A 71 -6.45 -6.71 2.65
C ILE A 71 -6.21 -5.56 3.62
N ALA A 72 -6.00 -5.89 4.88
CA ALA A 72 -5.57 -4.95 5.90
C ALA A 72 -4.08 -5.11 6.10
N ILE A 73 -3.34 -4.01 6.06
CA ILE A 73 -1.88 -4.04 6.25
C ILE A 73 -1.55 -3.33 7.56
N HIS A 74 -0.79 -4.01 8.42
CA HIS A 74 -0.30 -3.48 9.70
C HIS A 74 1.18 -3.17 9.56
N TYR A 75 1.58 -1.97 9.96
CA TYR A 75 2.95 -1.48 9.78
C TYR A 75 3.71 -1.38 11.10
N SER A 76 5.04 -1.41 11.00
CA SER A 76 5.93 -1.38 12.17
C SER A 76 5.92 -0.05 12.91
N ASP A 77 5.46 1.02 12.27
CA ASP A 77 5.41 2.34 12.90
C ASP A 77 4.12 2.57 13.70
N SER A 78 3.42 1.50 14.01
CA SER A 78 2.16 1.54 14.77
C SER A 78 1.02 2.24 14.04
N HIS A 79 1.17 2.44 12.72
CA HIS A 79 0.07 2.95 11.91
C HIS A 79 -1.09 1.97 11.99
N SER A 80 -2.24 2.45 12.40
CA SER A 80 -3.39 1.59 12.47
C SER A 80 -3.80 1.20 11.05
N THR A 81 -4.48 0.11 10.98
CA THR A 81 -4.82 -0.62 9.78
C THR A 81 -5.18 0.24 8.56
N GLY A 82 -4.40 0.09 7.50
CA GLY A 82 -4.83 0.55 6.19
C GLY A 82 -5.54 -0.60 5.50
N ILE A 83 -6.78 -0.39 5.06
CA ILE A 83 -7.53 -1.39 4.32
C ILE A 83 -7.46 -1.07 2.83
N TYR A 84 -6.79 -1.93 2.10
CA TYR A 84 -6.53 -1.72 0.68
C TYR A 84 -7.47 -2.63 -0.11
N SER A 85 -8.48 -2.05 -0.74
CA SER A 85 -9.36 -2.82 -1.63
C SER A 85 -8.57 -3.28 -2.86
N TRP A 86 -9.06 -4.33 -3.52
CA TRP A 86 -8.43 -4.80 -4.77
C TRP A 86 -8.40 -3.69 -5.82
N ASN A 87 -9.45 -2.89 -5.90
CA ASN A 87 -9.50 -1.77 -6.84
C ASN A 87 -8.43 -0.73 -6.52
N TYR A 88 -8.24 -0.42 -5.24
CA TYR A 88 -7.25 0.56 -4.84
C TYR A 88 -5.82 0.04 -5.09
N LEU A 89 -5.58 -1.24 -4.77
CA LEU A 89 -4.28 -1.85 -5.05
C LEU A 89 -3.97 -1.83 -6.55
N TYR A 90 -4.95 -2.13 -7.37
CA TYR A 90 -4.76 -2.08 -8.82
C TYR A 90 -4.46 -0.66 -9.28
N HIS A 91 -5.15 0.33 -8.72
CA HIS A 91 -4.85 1.74 -8.99
C HIS A 91 -3.40 2.08 -8.65
N LEU A 92 -2.92 1.64 -7.50
CA LEU A 92 -1.53 1.87 -7.08
C LEU A 92 -0.55 1.19 -8.03
N VAL A 93 -0.89 -0.02 -8.47
CA VAL A 93 -0.03 -0.80 -9.36
C VAL A 93 0.14 -0.10 -10.72
N ILE A 94 -0.96 0.30 -11.36
CA ILE A 94 -0.87 0.91 -12.68
C ILE A 94 -0.30 2.33 -12.65
N ASN A 95 -0.43 3.02 -11.54
CA ASN A 95 0.06 4.39 -11.41
C ASN A 95 1.34 4.49 -10.57
N HIS A 96 1.97 3.35 -10.30
CA HIS A 96 3.09 3.27 -9.36
C HIS A 96 4.20 4.28 -9.68
N ASP A 97 4.65 4.33 -10.92
CA ASP A 97 5.78 5.17 -11.28
C ASP A 97 5.47 6.64 -11.10
N GLN A 98 4.26 7.05 -11.49
CA GLN A 98 3.84 8.43 -11.32
C GLN A 98 3.70 8.79 -9.84
N LEU A 99 3.06 7.92 -9.07
CA LEU A 99 2.84 8.17 -7.65
C LEU A 99 4.17 8.18 -6.88
N TRP A 100 5.08 7.29 -7.23
CA TRP A 100 6.39 7.26 -6.61
C TRP A 100 7.18 8.53 -6.90
N SER A 101 7.13 8.98 -8.16
CA SER A 101 7.77 10.23 -8.56
C SER A 101 7.19 11.41 -7.79
N ASP A 102 5.87 11.46 -7.64
CA ASP A 102 5.20 12.53 -6.89
C ASP A 102 5.66 12.56 -5.43
N TYR A 103 5.80 11.39 -4.82
CA TYR A 103 6.25 11.30 -3.44
C TYR A 103 7.71 11.73 -3.28
N CYS A 104 8.57 11.38 -4.24
CA CYS A 104 10.00 11.65 -4.16
C CYS A 104 10.36 13.10 -4.47
N GLN A 105 9.42 13.90 -4.93
CA GLN A 105 9.68 15.32 -5.18
C GLN A 105 9.61 16.14 -3.85
#